data_367b41bfde8bcbc82bed15740b67d0a6
#
_entry.id   367b41bfde8bcbc82bed15740b67d0a6
#
_cell.length_a   1.000
_cell.length_b   1.000
_cell.length_c   1.000
_cell.angle_alpha   90.00
_cell.angle_beta   90.00
_cell.angle_gamma   90.00
#
_symmetry.space_group_name_H-M   'P 1'
#
loop_
_entity.id
_entity.type
_entity.pdbx_description
1 polymer ?
#
loop_
_entity_poly.entity_id
_entity_poly.type
_entity_poly.pdbx_seq_one_letter_code
_entity_poly.pdbx_strand_id
1 'polypeptide(L)'
;MPSADQSRIRNFCIIAHIDHGKSTLADRIIEKTGLLTSREMQDQILDNMDLERERGITIKSQAVRTVYQAKDGIEYIFNLIDTPGHVDFNYEVSRSLAACDGAVLVVDASQGIEAQTLANVYLALDHNLDVFPVINKVDLPSAEPDRVAAEIEDVIGLDASDAPRVSAKTGLNVEAVLEAIVEKIPAPGGDPEAPLQALIFDSVYDSYKGVIIFCRMMEGTVKKGTPIRMMATGAEADIVEVGYFGAGQFIPCEELSAGMVGYMTASIKNVRDTRVGDTVTNRDNPCASPLPGYKKVTPMVYCGLYPADGAKYNDLRDALEKLQLNDASLFYEPETSIALGFGFRCGFLGLLHLEIIQERLEREYNLDLVTTAPGVVYRVYKSNGEMMELTNPSNLPDPTEIDYMEEPIVSAEIMVTTEFVGQIMTLCQERRGVYLGMEYIETTRALLRYELPLNEIIYDFFDALKSRSRGYASFDYELKGYERSELVKLDILVNREDVDALSFIVHAESAYERGRKMCEKLKEEIPRHLFEIPIQAAVGGKIIARETVKAVRKDVLAKCYGGDISRKRKLLEKQKEGKKRMRQIGNVEIPQKAFMSVLKLDDE
;
A
#
# COMPACT_ATOMS: atom_id res chain seq x y z
N MET A 1 -28.29 -14.13 23.77
CA MET A 1 -28.90 -12.82 24.02
C MET A 1 -30.02 -12.70 23.01
N PRO A 2 -31.18 -12.08 23.32
CA PRO A 2 -32.19 -11.80 22.30
C PRO A 2 -31.53 -11.00 21.16
N SER A 3 -32.04 -11.14 19.92
CA SER A 3 -31.57 -10.39 18.75
C SER A 3 -31.41 -8.93 19.14
N ALA A 4 -30.23 -8.35 18.93
CA ALA A 4 -30.00 -6.96 19.31
C ALA A 4 -30.97 -6.08 18.53
N ASP A 5 -31.67 -5.20 19.23
CA ASP A 5 -32.53 -4.22 18.62
C ASP A 5 -31.71 -3.36 17.66
N GLN A 6 -32.00 -3.42 16.36
CA GLN A 6 -31.26 -2.69 15.31
C GLN A 6 -31.16 -1.20 15.61
N SER A 7 -32.19 -0.60 16.25
CA SER A 7 -32.19 0.81 16.60
C SER A 7 -31.02 1.22 17.50
N ARG A 8 -30.44 0.26 18.20
CA ARG A 8 -29.29 0.44 19.13
C ARG A 8 -27.94 0.13 18.53
N ILE A 9 -27.87 -0.27 17.26
CA ILE A 9 -26.61 -0.57 16.59
C ILE A 9 -26.09 0.67 15.89
N ARG A 10 -24.77 0.90 15.94
CA ARG A 10 -24.05 1.91 15.20
C ARG A 10 -22.83 1.26 14.55
N ASN A 11 -22.83 1.18 13.22
CA ASN A 11 -21.70 0.67 12.45
C ASN A 11 -20.97 1.86 11.83
N PHE A 12 -19.75 2.09 12.24
CA PHE A 12 -19.00 3.26 11.80
C PHE A 12 -17.51 2.98 11.64
N CYS A 13 -16.90 3.81 10.85
CA CYS A 13 -15.45 3.86 10.72
C CYS A 13 -14.92 5.23 11.15
N ILE A 14 -13.58 5.29 11.31
CA ILE A 14 -12.88 6.54 11.52
C ILE A 14 -12.03 6.80 10.28
N ILE A 15 -12.26 7.92 9.61
CA ILE A 15 -11.48 8.39 8.48
C ILE A 15 -10.66 9.61 8.89
N ALA A 16 -9.40 9.65 8.47
CA ALA A 16 -8.48 10.71 8.82
C ALA A 16 -7.29 10.73 7.86
N HIS A 17 -6.61 11.87 7.78
CA HIS A 17 -5.26 11.91 7.24
C HIS A 17 -4.27 11.20 8.18
N ILE A 18 -3.11 10.80 7.64
CA ILE A 18 -2.01 10.24 8.43
C ILE A 18 -1.64 11.24 9.53
N ASP A 19 -1.36 10.74 10.73
CA ASP A 19 -0.98 11.52 11.92
C ASP A 19 -2.08 12.45 12.50
N HIS A 20 -3.30 12.49 11.97
CA HIS A 20 -4.40 13.27 12.58
C HIS A 20 -4.94 12.66 13.89
N GLY A 21 -4.48 11.45 14.25
CA GLY A 21 -4.79 10.80 15.52
C GLY A 21 -5.96 9.82 15.46
N LYS A 22 -6.19 9.20 14.31
CA LYS A 22 -7.19 8.15 14.07
C LYS A 22 -7.10 7.00 15.08
N SER A 23 -5.97 6.28 15.11
CA SER A 23 -5.76 5.12 15.98
C SER A 23 -5.81 5.51 17.46
N THR A 24 -5.30 6.70 17.82
CA THR A 24 -5.39 7.23 19.19
C THR A 24 -6.84 7.49 19.60
N LEU A 25 -7.69 7.99 18.69
CA LEU A 25 -9.11 8.19 18.99
C LEU A 25 -9.84 6.84 19.11
N ALA A 26 -9.52 5.87 18.26
CA ALA A 26 -10.06 4.51 18.35
C ALA A 26 -9.73 3.87 19.72
N ASP A 27 -8.48 4.00 20.18
CA ASP A 27 -8.06 3.53 21.51
C ASP A 27 -8.88 4.19 22.62
N ARG A 28 -9.16 5.50 22.53
CA ARG A 28 -9.97 6.21 23.54
C ARG A 28 -11.43 5.79 23.53
N ILE A 29 -11.98 5.47 22.35
CA ILE A 29 -13.34 4.92 22.24
C ILE A 29 -13.39 3.55 22.95
N ILE A 30 -12.43 2.67 22.71
CA ILE A 30 -12.34 1.34 23.34
C ILE A 30 -12.18 1.45 24.85
N GLU A 31 -11.31 2.36 25.31
CA GLU A 31 -11.10 2.62 26.74
C GLU A 31 -12.38 3.14 27.43
N LYS A 32 -13.03 4.15 26.85
CA LYS A 32 -14.22 4.79 27.42
C LYS A 32 -15.44 3.89 27.43
N THR A 33 -15.56 2.95 26.51
CA THR A 33 -16.62 1.95 26.47
C THR A 33 -16.35 0.77 27.41
N GLY A 34 -15.18 0.72 28.05
CA GLY A 34 -14.85 -0.30 29.07
C GLY A 34 -14.66 -1.71 28.52
N LEU A 35 -14.39 -1.84 27.22
CA LEU A 35 -14.13 -3.14 26.58
C LEU A 35 -12.87 -3.79 27.14
N LEU A 36 -11.86 -2.98 27.45
CA LEU A 36 -10.61 -3.37 28.07
C LEU A 36 -10.37 -2.59 29.36
N THR A 37 -9.74 -3.24 30.32
CA THR A 37 -9.29 -2.56 31.54
C THR A 37 -8.07 -1.70 31.27
N SER A 38 -7.81 -0.68 32.09
CA SER A 38 -6.63 0.19 31.96
C SER A 38 -5.28 -0.55 32.00
N ARG A 39 -5.25 -1.80 32.49
CA ARG A 39 -4.05 -2.65 32.52
C ARG A 39 -3.85 -3.44 31.24
N GLU A 40 -4.92 -3.68 30.48
CA GLU A 40 -4.93 -4.40 29.21
C GLU A 40 -4.79 -3.45 28.00
N MET A 41 -5.03 -2.15 28.22
CA MET A 41 -4.85 -1.13 27.20
C MET A 41 -3.37 -1.01 26.83
N GLN A 42 -3.11 -1.06 25.53
CA GLN A 42 -1.84 -0.74 24.88
C GLN A 42 -2.08 0.35 23.86
N ASP A 43 -1.05 1.10 23.52
CA ASP A 43 -1.15 2.06 22.43
C ASP A 43 -1.39 1.32 21.10
N GLN A 44 -2.30 1.85 20.27
CA GLN A 44 -2.68 1.29 18.97
C GLN A 44 -3.18 -0.16 19.09
N ILE A 45 -4.17 -0.38 19.96
CA ILE A 45 -4.69 -1.73 20.30
C ILE A 45 -5.29 -2.46 19.09
N LEU A 46 -5.78 -1.72 18.08
CA LEU A 46 -6.32 -2.28 16.85
C LEU A 46 -5.23 -2.60 15.82
N ASP A 47 -4.05 -1.98 15.93
CA ASP A 47 -2.93 -2.26 15.05
C ASP A 47 -2.24 -3.56 15.52
N ASN A 48 -2.68 -4.69 14.95
CA ASN A 48 -2.26 -6.03 15.40
C ASN A 48 -0.90 -6.47 14.83
N MET A 49 -0.42 -5.82 13.77
CA MET A 49 0.87 -6.12 13.18
C MET A 49 1.98 -5.28 13.85
N ASP A 50 3.14 -5.89 14.09
CA ASP A 50 4.30 -5.15 14.58
C ASP A 50 4.71 -4.02 13.62
N LEU A 51 4.55 -4.25 12.31
CA LEU A 51 4.80 -3.26 11.25
C LEU A 51 3.88 -2.04 11.34
N GLU A 52 2.60 -2.22 11.68
CA GLU A 52 1.65 -1.12 11.89
C GLU A 52 2.13 -0.21 13.03
N ARG A 53 2.53 -0.80 14.15
CA ARG A 53 3.02 -0.07 15.32
C ARG A 53 4.36 0.62 15.08
N GLU A 54 5.30 -0.06 14.39
CA GLU A 54 6.61 0.50 14.07
C GLU A 54 6.51 1.70 13.12
N ARG A 55 5.61 1.64 12.14
CA ARG A 55 5.41 2.68 11.12
C ARG A 55 4.37 3.73 11.51
N GLY A 56 3.58 3.48 12.55
CA GLY A 56 2.51 4.36 13.01
C GLY A 56 1.35 4.48 12.03
N ILE A 57 1.12 3.47 11.19
CA ILE A 57 0.06 3.45 10.18
C ILE A 57 -0.76 2.17 10.28
N THR A 58 -2.07 2.27 10.10
CA THR A 58 -2.95 1.11 9.94
C THR A 58 -2.79 0.57 8.52
N ILE A 59 -2.46 -0.70 8.39
CA ILE A 59 -2.27 -1.41 7.11
C ILE A 59 -3.54 -2.18 6.77
N LYS A 60 -4.08 -2.93 7.74
CA LYS A 60 -5.25 -3.77 7.58
C LYS A 60 -6.40 -3.29 8.45
N SER A 61 -7.60 -3.24 7.86
CA SER A 61 -8.80 -2.89 8.59
C SER A 61 -9.09 -3.88 9.71
N GLN A 62 -9.42 -3.36 10.89
CA GLN A 62 -9.81 -4.13 12.06
C GLN A 62 -11.21 -3.74 12.50
N ALA A 63 -12.00 -4.72 12.88
CA ALA A 63 -13.32 -4.48 13.43
C ALA A 63 -13.35 -4.81 14.92
N VAL A 64 -14.05 -4.01 15.70
CA VAL A 64 -14.27 -4.25 17.12
C VAL A 64 -15.69 -3.84 17.52
N ARG A 65 -16.35 -4.71 18.29
CA ARG A 65 -17.64 -4.42 18.88
C ARG A 65 -17.46 -3.99 20.33
N THR A 66 -18.04 -2.85 20.67
CA THR A 66 -18.09 -2.35 22.04
C THR A 66 -19.52 -1.96 22.42
N VAL A 67 -19.75 -1.70 23.69
CA VAL A 67 -21.05 -1.30 24.21
C VAL A 67 -20.90 0.03 24.93
N TYR A 68 -21.75 0.99 24.60
CA TYR A 68 -21.76 2.32 25.18
C TYR A 68 -23.08 2.62 25.87
N GLN A 69 -23.00 3.03 27.14
CA GLN A 69 -24.14 3.56 27.89
C GLN A 69 -24.27 5.08 27.63
N ALA A 70 -25.20 5.47 26.77
CA ALA A 70 -25.38 6.86 26.40
C ALA A 70 -26.12 7.67 27.49
N LYS A 71 -26.09 9.00 27.36
CA LYS A 71 -26.74 9.92 28.29
C LYS A 71 -28.27 9.80 28.34
N ASP A 72 -28.88 9.29 27.28
CA ASP A 72 -30.29 8.96 27.23
C ASP A 72 -30.71 7.76 28.08
N GLY A 73 -29.72 7.07 28.68
CA GLY A 73 -29.92 5.88 29.50
C GLY A 73 -30.06 4.59 28.69
N ILE A 74 -29.87 4.63 27.37
CA ILE A 74 -29.91 3.47 26.48
C ILE A 74 -28.49 2.91 26.27
N GLU A 75 -28.41 1.60 26.19
CA GLU A 75 -27.18 0.89 25.87
C GLU A 75 -27.11 0.68 24.35
N TYR A 76 -26.07 1.22 23.70
CA TYR A 76 -25.82 1.11 22.28
C TYR A 76 -24.68 0.13 21.98
N ILE A 77 -24.80 -0.56 20.87
CA ILE A 77 -23.77 -1.45 20.32
C ILE A 77 -23.02 -0.69 19.26
N PHE A 78 -21.75 -0.46 19.47
CA PHE A 78 -20.84 0.17 18.53
C PHE A 78 -19.99 -0.89 17.82
N ASN A 79 -20.10 -0.98 16.51
CA ASN A 79 -19.18 -1.72 15.66
C ASN A 79 -18.26 -0.71 14.99
N LEU A 80 -17.09 -0.54 15.57
CA LEU A 80 -16.03 0.31 15.03
C LEU A 80 -15.21 -0.51 14.04
N ILE A 81 -15.05 0.01 12.82
CA ILE A 81 -14.18 -0.55 11.79
C ILE A 81 -13.05 0.45 11.58
N ASP A 82 -11.84 0.12 12.04
CA ASP A 82 -10.67 0.95 11.81
C ASP A 82 -10.18 0.77 10.37
N THR A 83 -9.87 1.88 9.70
CA THR A 83 -9.53 1.90 8.27
C THR A 83 -8.11 2.40 8.07
N PRO A 84 -7.35 1.92 7.06
CA PRO A 84 -6.09 2.55 6.68
C PRO A 84 -6.27 4.03 6.33
N GLY A 85 -5.21 4.82 6.51
CA GLY A 85 -5.21 6.25 6.16
C GLY A 85 -4.37 6.60 4.93
N HIS A 86 -3.67 5.63 4.32
CA HIS A 86 -2.74 5.85 3.22
C HIS A 86 -3.35 5.54 1.86
N VAL A 87 -2.99 6.33 0.83
CA VAL A 87 -3.52 6.18 -0.55
C VAL A 87 -3.35 4.78 -1.13
N ASP A 88 -2.24 4.09 -0.86
CA ASP A 88 -1.99 2.74 -1.35
C ASP A 88 -3.02 1.72 -0.84
N PHE A 89 -3.75 2.04 0.24
CA PHE A 89 -4.76 1.18 0.85
C PHE A 89 -6.21 1.65 0.61
N ASN A 90 -6.45 2.54 -0.35
CA ASN A 90 -7.80 3.02 -0.69
C ASN A 90 -8.79 1.88 -0.95
N TYR A 91 -8.31 0.74 -1.45
CA TYR A 91 -9.11 -0.45 -1.64
C TYR A 91 -9.59 -1.06 -0.30
N GLU A 92 -8.70 -1.15 0.72
CA GLU A 92 -9.06 -1.59 2.06
C GLU A 92 -10.07 -0.62 2.70
N VAL A 93 -9.84 0.69 2.50
CA VAL A 93 -10.77 1.75 2.96
C VAL A 93 -12.14 1.56 2.35
N SER A 94 -12.25 1.44 1.04
CA SER A 94 -13.54 1.26 0.33
C SER A 94 -14.31 0.03 0.82
N ARG A 95 -13.61 -1.07 1.10
CA ARG A 95 -14.24 -2.29 1.64
C ARG A 95 -14.81 -2.08 3.04
N SER A 96 -14.08 -1.41 3.88
CA SER A 96 -14.48 -1.12 5.24
C SER A 96 -15.65 -0.15 5.30
N LEU A 97 -15.64 0.88 4.44
CA LEU A 97 -16.73 1.84 4.30
C LEU A 97 -18.06 1.15 3.93
N ALA A 98 -18.02 0.19 3.03
CA ALA A 98 -19.22 -0.56 2.63
C ALA A 98 -19.87 -1.39 3.76
N ALA A 99 -19.14 -1.64 4.85
CA ALA A 99 -19.67 -2.32 6.03
C ALA A 99 -20.21 -1.34 7.09
N CYS A 100 -20.09 -0.01 6.87
CA CYS A 100 -20.48 1.04 7.78
C CYS A 100 -21.80 1.71 7.37
N ASP A 101 -22.43 2.39 8.32
CA ASP A 101 -23.60 3.26 8.12
C ASP A 101 -23.21 4.74 8.27
N GLY A 102 -22.03 5.03 8.87
CA GLY A 102 -21.50 6.37 8.99
C GLY A 102 -19.98 6.40 9.21
N ALA A 103 -19.41 7.59 9.13
CA ALA A 103 -17.98 7.82 9.29
C ALA A 103 -17.69 9.02 10.21
N VAL A 104 -16.71 8.86 11.09
CA VAL A 104 -16.17 9.92 11.93
C VAL A 104 -14.95 10.50 11.23
N LEU A 105 -15.05 11.74 10.76
CA LEU A 105 -13.95 12.45 10.11
C LEU A 105 -13.08 13.15 11.17
N VAL A 106 -11.85 12.71 11.36
CA VAL A 106 -10.92 13.31 12.32
C VAL A 106 -9.99 14.29 11.62
N VAL A 107 -10.03 15.54 12.04
CA VAL A 107 -9.18 16.62 11.50
C VAL A 107 -8.31 17.21 12.62
N ASP A 108 -7.03 17.40 12.35
CA ASP A 108 -6.07 18.01 13.27
C ASP A 108 -6.34 19.52 13.40
N ALA A 109 -6.53 20.01 14.62
CA ALA A 109 -6.79 21.42 14.92
C ALA A 109 -5.65 22.37 14.51
N SER A 110 -4.44 21.86 14.25
CA SER A 110 -3.29 22.65 13.83
C SER A 110 -3.04 22.61 12.33
N GLN A 111 -3.28 21.45 11.70
CA GLN A 111 -3.01 21.24 10.27
C GLN A 111 -4.23 21.53 9.38
N GLY A 112 -5.45 21.23 9.86
CA GLY A 112 -6.68 21.38 9.09
C GLY A 112 -6.86 20.27 8.04
N ILE A 113 -7.49 20.59 6.91
CA ILE A 113 -7.80 19.64 5.84
C ILE A 113 -6.54 19.35 5.02
N GLU A 114 -6.32 18.07 4.70
CA GLU A 114 -5.25 17.58 3.85
C GLU A 114 -5.83 16.85 2.61
N ALA A 115 -5.02 16.61 1.56
CA ALA A 115 -5.51 16.00 0.32
C ALA A 115 -6.21 14.64 0.56
N GLN A 116 -5.62 13.78 1.39
CA GLN A 116 -6.23 12.49 1.75
C GLN A 116 -7.53 12.65 2.57
N THR A 117 -7.69 13.75 3.30
CA THR A 117 -8.94 14.05 4.01
C THR A 117 -10.09 14.15 3.01
N LEU A 118 -9.88 14.92 1.94
CA LEU A 118 -10.88 15.10 0.87
C LEU A 118 -11.18 13.77 0.17
N ALA A 119 -10.15 13.04 -0.24
CA ALA A 119 -10.31 11.75 -0.91
C ALA A 119 -11.11 10.75 -0.06
N ASN A 120 -10.80 10.63 1.23
CA ASN A 120 -11.52 9.74 2.14
C ASN A 120 -12.96 10.16 2.37
N VAL A 121 -13.26 11.48 2.43
CA VAL A 121 -14.63 11.97 2.56
C VAL A 121 -15.42 11.68 1.31
N TYR A 122 -14.88 11.96 0.10
CA TYR A 122 -15.58 11.64 -1.15
C TYR A 122 -15.86 10.14 -1.26
N LEU A 123 -14.88 9.29 -0.87
CA LEU A 123 -15.07 7.86 -0.87
C LEU A 123 -16.19 7.42 0.10
N ALA A 124 -16.30 8.05 1.28
CA ALA A 124 -17.38 7.79 2.23
C ALA A 124 -18.75 8.22 1.68
N LEU A 125 -18.80 9.38 1.00
CA LEU A 125 -20.02 9.89 0.36
C LEU A 125 -20.47 9.00 -0.82
N ASP A 126 -19.53 8.47 -1.60
CA ASP A 126 -19.82 7.51 -2.67
C ASP A 126 -20.47 6.21 -2.15
N HIS A 127 -20.17 5.85 -0.90
CA HIS A 127 -20.83 4.75 -0.18
C HIS A 127 -22.11 5.16 0.55
N ASN A 128 -22.58 6.39 0.37
CA ASN A 128 -23.77 6.98 1.03
C ASN A 128 -23.68 6.95 2.57
N LEU A 129 -22.51 7.16 3.14
CA LEU A 129 -22.33 7.22 4.59
C LEU A 129 -22.66 8.61 5.13
N ASP A 130 -23.27 8.65 6.32
CA ASP A 130 -23.39 9.89 7.08
C ASP A 130 -22.04 10.23 7.71
N VAL A 131 -21.45 11.37 7.32
CA VAL A 131 -20.13 11.81 7.79
C VAL A 131 -20.28 12.99 8.72
N PHE A 132 -19.64 12.95 9.89
CA PHE A 132 -19.54 14.10 10.77
C PHE A 132 -18.10 14.36 11.22
N PRO A 133 -17.67 15.64 11.35
CA PRO A 133 -16.33 16.01 11.71
C PRO A 133 -16.08 15.96 13.22
N VAL A 134 -14.83 15.66 13.59
CA VAL A 134 -14.25 15.76 14.94
C VAL A 134 -12.93 16.50 14.83
N ILE A 135 -12.77 17.58 15.57
CA ILE A 135 -11.56 18.39 15.59
C ILE A 135 -10.67 17.91 16.73
N ASN A 136 -9.55 17.27 16.37
CA ASN A 136 -8.62 16.64 17.31
C ASN A 136 -7.38 17.49 17.58
N LYS A 137 -6.62 17.11 18.60
CA LYS A 137 -5.36 17.75 19.03
C LYS A 137 -5.53 19.20 19.51
N VAL A 138 -6.67 19.52 20.12
CA VAL A 138 -6.93 20.86 20.66
C VAL A 138 -6.01 21.23 21.84
N ASP A 139 -5.23 20.29 22.35
CA ASP A 139 -4.21 20.47 23.38
C ASP A 139 -2.91 21.10 22.87
N LEU A 140 -2.71 21.13 21.55
CA LEU A 140 -1.51 21.71 20.96
C LEU A 140 -1.52 23.26 21.05
N PRO A 141 -0.36 23.90 21.32
CA PRO A 141 -0.28 25.36 21.34
C PRO A 141 -0.60 26.04 20.00
N SER A 142 -0.45 25.29 18.89
CA SER A 142 -0.77 25.73 17.52
C SER A 142 -2.18 25.41 17.08
N ALA A 143 -3.02 24.88 17.97
CA ALA A 143 -4.38 24.48 17.61
C ALA A 143 -5.29 25.70 17.36
N GLU A 144 -5.97 25.71 16.23
CA GLU A 144 -6.93 26.74 15.82
C GLU A 144 -8.29 26.09 15.45
N PRO A 145 -9.04 25.54 16.43
CA PRO A 145 -10.22 24.73 16.16
C PRO A 145 -11.35 25.50 15.45
N ASP A 146 -11.50 26.83 15.70
CA ASP A 146 -12.49 27.64 15.03
C ASP A 146 -12.17 27.85 13.54
N ARG A 147 -10.88 28.05 13.22
CA ARG A 147 -10.43 28.13 11.82
C ARG A 147 -10.67 26.82 11.10
N VAL A 148 -10.30 25.69 11.72
CA VAL A 148 -10.47 24.36 11.11
C VAL A 148 -11.95 24.01 10.93
N ALA A 149 -12.83 24.42 11.86
CA ALA A 149 -14.27 24.24 11.68
C ALA A 149 -14.79 25.00 10.43
N ALA A 150 -14.41 26.27 10.28
CA ALA A 150 -14.75 27.05 9.10
C ALA A 150 -14.17 26.46 7.80
N GLU A 151 -12.94 25.95 7.84
CA GLU A 151 -12.29 25.27 6.70
C GLU A 151 -13.10 24.01 6.28
N ILE A 152 -13.58 23.21 7.24
CA ILE A 152 -14.41 22.03 6.97
C ILE A 152 -15.73 22.43 6.28
N GLU A 153 -16.38 23.48 6.75
CA GLU A 153 -17.62 23.97 6.16
C GLU A 153 -17.42 24.53 4.75
N ASP A 154 -16.37 25.31 4.54
CA ASP A 154 -16.09 25.98 3.27
C ASP A 154 -15.58 25.00 2.20
N VAL A 155 -14.72 24.05 2.56
CA VAL A 155 -14.01 23.17 1.60
C VAL A 155 -14.77 21.86 1.36
N ILE A 156 -15.32 21.25 2.43
CA ILE A 156 -16.01 19.95 2.34
C ILE A 156 -17.53 20.14 2.24
N GLY A 157 -18.05 21.20 2.85
CA GLY A 157 -19.49 21.44 2.95
C GLY A 157 -20.18 20.66 4.07
N LEU A 158 -19.42 20.11 5.02
CA LEU A 158 -19.95 19.45 6.22
C LEU A 158 -20.18 20.49 7.32
N ASP A 159 -21.33 20.42 8.02
CA ASP A 159 -21.59 21.25 9.19
C ASP A 159 -20.60 20.90 10.33
N ALA A 160 -19.76 21.83 10.69
CA ALA A 160 -18.77 21.71 11.76
C ALA A 160 -19.06 22.63 12.96
N SER A 161 -20.20 23.33 12.97
CA SER A 161 -20.57 24.29 14.03
C SER A 161 -20.64 23.65 15.41
N ASP A 162 -21.10 22.41 15.50
CA ASP A 162 -21.20 21.60 16.72
C ASP A 162 -20.20 20.45 16.78
N ALA A 163 -19.16 20.45 15.90
CA ALA A 163 -18.15 19.42 15.84
C ALA A 163 -17.45 19.23 17.21
N PRO A 164 -17.36 18.01 17.74
CA PRO A 164 -16.64 17.74 18.97
C PRO A 164 -15.17 18.17 18.87
N ARG A 165 -14.72 19.00 19.82
CA ARG A 165 -13.34 19.48 19.95
C ARG A 165 -12.64 18.65 21.01
N VAL A 166 -11.68 17.84 20.61
CA VAL A 166 -11.12 16.80 21.46
C VAL A 166 -9.59 16.78 21.47
N SER A 167 -9.02 16.17 22.49
CA SER A 167 -7.66 15.66 22.46
C SER A 167 -7.70 14.16 22.72
N ALA A 168 -7.53 13.36 21.67
CA ALA A 168 -7.43 11.91 21.80
C ALA A 168 -6.24 11.52 22.70
N LYS A 169 -5.13 12.26 22.63
CA LYS A 169 -3.94 12.03 23.46
C LYS A 169 -4.23 12.16 24.96
N THR A 170 -4.94 13.19 25.37
CA THR A 170 -5.23 13.46 26.79
C THR A 170 -6.55 12.87 27.26
N GLY A 171 -7.40 12.39 26.34
CA GLY A 171 -8.77 11.93 26.62
C GLY A 171 -9.78 13.06 26.82
N LEU A 172 -9.39 14.31 26.52
CA LEU A 172 -10.27 15.46 26.69
C LEU A 172 -11.47 15.37 25.74
N ASN A 173 -12.67 15.49 26.30
CA ASN A 173 -13.96 15.60 25.62
C ASN A 173 -14.29 14.42 24.65
N VAL A 174 -13.66 13.25 24.83
CA VAL A 174 -13.95 12.06 23.97
C VAL A 174 -15.39 11.58 24.12
N GLU A 175 -16.02 11.80 25.28
CA GLU A 175 -17.43 11.46 25.50
C GLU A 175 -18.38 12.21 24.55
N ALA A 176 -18.03 13.42 24.12
CA ALA A 176 -18.82 14.15 23.13
C ALA A 176 -18.80 13.44 21.76
N VAL A 177 -17.70 12.75 21.41
CA VAL A 177 -17.66 11.93 20.19
C VAL A 177 -18.58 10.73 20.28
N LEU A 178 -18.62 10.04 21.45
CA LEU A 178 -19.50 8.89 21.66
C LEU A 178 -20.98 9.29 21.58
N GLU A 179 -21.35 10.42 22.15
CA GLU A 179 -22.72 10.95 22.02
C GLU A 179 -23.03 11.35 20.57
N ALA A 180 -22.08 12.00 19.87
CA ALA A 180 -22.26 12.36 18.46
C ALA A 180 -22.44 11.11 17.57
N ILE A 181 -21.73 10.01 17.86
CA ILE A 181 -21.94 8.73 17.16
C ILE A 181 -23.39 8.22 17.35
N VAL A 182 -23.91 8.29 18.57
CA VAL A 182 -25.31 7.88 18.84
C VAL A 182 -26.30 8.74 18.08
N GLU A 183 -26.07 10.06 18.02
CA GLU A 183 -27.01 11.04 17.45
C GLU A 183 -26.92 11.11 15.92
N LYS A 184 -25.69 11.16 15.36
CA LYS A 184 -25.47 11.48 13.95
C LYS A 184 -25.32 10.25 13.04
N ILE A 185 -24.98 9.08 13.58
CA ILE A 185 -24.90 7.87 12.76
C ILE A 185 -26.23 7.13 12.83
N PRO A 186 -26.85 6.82 11.67
CA PRO A 186 -28.14 6.13 11.65
C PRO A 186 -28.03 4.69 12.16
N ALA A 187 -29.13 4.18 12.63
CA ALA A 187 -29.26 2.75 12.88
C ALA A 187 -29.28 1.99 11.54
N PRO A 188 -28.68 0.78 11.49
CA PRO A 188 -28.67 -0.02 10.28
C PRO A 188 -30.09 -0.44 9.88
N GLY A 189 -30.31 -0.50 8.56
CA GLY A 189 -31.53 -1.05 7.98
C GLY A 189 -31.49 -2.59 7.83
N GLY A 190 -32.49 -3.13 7.12
CA GLY A 190 -32.61 -4.54 6.77
C GLY A 190 -33.68 -5.29 7.57
N ASP A 191 -34.24 -6.36 6.97
CA ASP A 191 -35.26 -7.20 7.58
C ASP A 191 -34.64 -8.55 8.02
N PRO A 192 -34.63 -8.86 9.33
CA PRO A 192 -34.11 -10.13 9.84
C PRO A 192 -34.82 -11.39 9.30
N GLU A 193 -36.09 -11.26 8.85
CA GLU A 193 -36.88 -12.38 8.32
C GLU A 193 -36.77 -12.53 6.79
N ALA A 194 -36.10 -11.59 6.10
CA ALA A 194 -35.84 -11.67 4.68
C ALA A 194 -34.85 -12.80 4.32
N PRO A 195 -34.74 -13.21 3.05
CA PRO A 195 -33.72 -14.13 2.60
C PRO A 195 -32.31 -13.59 2.93
N LEU A 196 -31.45 -14.47 3.43
CA LEU A 196 -30.09 -14.11 3.85
C LEU A 196 -29.32 -13.39 2.74
N GLN A 197 -28.80 -12.21 3.07
CA GLN A 197 -27.93 -11.42 2.22
C GLN A 197 -26.85 -10.76 3.07
N ALA A 198 -25.63 -11.28 3.02
CA ALA A 198 -24.51 -10.74 3.76
C ALA A 198 -23.34 -10.38 2.83
N LEU A 199 -22.78 -9.18 3.02
CA LEU A 199 -21.61 -8.70 2.27
C LEU A 199 -20.34 -9.18 2.93
N ILE A 200 -19.45 -9.81 2.18
CA ILE A 200 -18.09 -10.12 2.65
C ILE A 200 -17.22 -8.88 2.48
N PHE A 201 -16.80 -8.24 3.56
CA PHE A 201 -15.91 -7.08 3.48
C PHE A 201 -14.44 -7.43 3.71
N ASP A 202 -14.14 -8.55 4.41
CA ASP A 202 -12.78 -9.09 4.55
C ASP A 202 -12.82 -10.60 4.84
N SER A 203 -11.66 -11.25 4.79
CA SER A 203 -11.49 -12.65 5.19
C SER A 203 -10.07 -12.91 5.70
N VAL A 204 -9.95 -13.85 6.63
CA VAL A 204 -8.66 -14.26 7.19
C VAL A 204 -8.59 -15.79 7.18
N TYR A 205 -7.44 -16.32 6.83
CA TYR A 205 -7.19 -17.75 6.94
C TYR A 205 -6.58 -18.07 8.31
N ASP A 206 -7.24 -18.94 9.03
CA ASP A 206 -6.76 -19.53 10.27
C ASP A 206 -6.44 -21.01 10.07
N SER A 207 -5.29 -21.49 10.54
CA SER A 207 -4.85 -22.87 10.35
C SER A 207 -5.76 -23.92 11.01
N TYR A 208 -6.54 -23.52 12.02
CA TYR A 208 -7.43 -24.39 12.78
C TYR A 208 -8.90 -24.25 12.36
N LYS A 209 -9.36 -23.01 12.12
CA LYS A 209 -10.76 -22.71 11.79
C LYS A 209 -11.02 -22.68 10.28
N GLY A 210 -9.98 -22.71 9.45
CA GLY A 210 -10.08 -22.48 8.01
C GLY A 210 -10.32 -21.01 7.67
N VAL A 211 -11.13 -20.72 6.67
CA VAL A 211 -11.46 -19.34 6.30
C VAL A 211 -12.46 -18.76 7.29
N ILE A 212 -12.10 -17.63 7.89
CA ILE A 212 -12.96 -16.81 8.72
C ILE A 212 -13.43 -15.64 7.83
N ILE A 213 -14.73 -15.56 7.59
CA ILE A 213 -15.36 -14.58 6.72
C ILE A 213 -15.85 -13.41 7.57
N PHE A 214 -15.42 -12.21 7.29
CA PHE A 214 -15.90 -10.99 7.93
C PHE A 214 -17.05 -10.44 7.11
N CYS A 215 -18.20 -10.27 7.73
CA CYS A 215 -19.42 -9.95 7.02
C CYS A 215 -20.24 -8.83 7.68
N ARG A 216 -20.90 -8.05 6.82
CA ARG A 216 -21.97 -7.16 7.15
C ARG A 216 -23.30 -7.82 6.75
N MET A 217 -24.17 -8.04 7.71
CA MET A 217 -25.51 -8.56 7.48
C MET A 217 -26.41 -7.45 6.92
N MET A 218 -26.82 -7.58 5.67
CA MET A 218 -27.75 -6.62 5.04
C MET A 218 -29.19 -7.04 5.27
N GLU A 219 -29.50 -8.31 5.00
CA GLU A 219 -30.82 -8.90 5.16
C GLU A 219 -30.74 -10.29 5.79
N GLY A 220 -31.79 -10.71 6.46
CA GLY A 220 -31.91 -12.07 6.99
C GLY A 220 -31.12 -12.33 8.27
N THR A 221 -31.08 -13.60 8.64
CA THR A 221 -30.39 -14.09 9.84
C THR A 221 -29.58 -15.34 9.54
N VAL A 222 -28.37 -15.43 10.09
CA VAL A 222 -27.48 -16.60 9.96
C VAL A 222 -27.12 -17.12 11.36
N LYS A 223 -27.08 -18.45 11.50
CA LYS A 223 -26.70 -19.14 12.73
C LYS A 223 -25.91 -20.41 12.42
N LYS A 224 -25.36 -21.01 13.44
CA LYS A 224 -24.69 -22.30 13.30
C LYS A 224 -25.59 -23.33 12.61
N GLY A 225 -25.07 -24.04 11.60
CA GLY A 225 -25.77 -25.03 10.79
C GLY A 225 -26.61 -24.45 9.64
N THR A 226 -26.62 -23.12 9.44
CA THR A 226 -27.24 -22.53 8.25
C THR A 226 -26.50 -22.94 7.00
N PRO A 227 -27.17 -23.53 5.99
CA PRO A 227 -26.56 -23.85 4.70
C PRO A 227 -26.40 -22.54 3.90
N ILE A 228 -25.18 -22.24 3.49
CA ILE A 228 -24.86 -21.01 2.74
C ILE A 228 -24.35 -21.32 1.34
N ARG A 229 -24.47 -20.32 0.47
CA ARG A 229 -23.88 -20.30 -0.86
C ARG A 229 -23.26 -18.94 -1.12
N MET A 230 -22.04 -18.94 -1.67
CA MET A 230 -21.36 -17.77 -2.22
C MET A 230 -21.92 -17.46 -3.60
N MET A 231 -22.42 -16.27 -3.84
CA MET A 231 -23.11 -15.98 -5.11
C MET A 231 -22.17 -15.83 -6.30
N ALA A 232 -20.95 -15.29 -6.10
CA ALA A 232 -19.99 -15.08 -7.19
C ALA A 232 -19.20 -16.37 -7.52
N THR A 233 -18.79 -17.14 -6.51
CA THR A 233 -17.99 -18.37 -6.72
C THR A 233 -18.85 -19.61 -6.86
N GLY A 234 -20.10 -19.58 -6.38
CA GLY A 234 -21.00 -20.72 -6.33
C GLY A 234 -20.64 -21.76 -5.26
N ALA A 235 -19.65 -21.49 -4.43
CA ALA A 235 -19.23 -22.39 -3.37
C ALA A 235 -20.32 -22.54 -2.30
N GLU A 236 -20.55 -23.76 -1.83
CA GLU A 236 -21.55 -24.08 -0.80
C GLU A 236 -20.88 -24.66 0.43
N ALA A 237 -21.39 -24.29 1.59
CA ALA A 237 -20.91 -24.77 2.87
C ALA A 237 -22.00 -24.65 3.95
N ASP A 238 -21.79 -25.33 5.08
CA ASP A 238 -22.61 -25.15 6.27
C ASP A 238 -21.85 -24.33 7.31
N ILE A 239 -22.53 -23.38 7.96
CA ILE A 239 -21.94 -22.53 9.00
C ILE A 239 -21.59 -23.37 10.23
N VAL A 240 -20.34 -23.26 10.65
CA VAL A 240 -19.82 -23.93 11.86
C VAL A 240 -19.97 -23.04 13.08
N GLU A 241 -19.63 -21.76 12.94
CA GLU A 241 -19.64 -20.77 14.01
C GLU A 241 -19.96 -19.39 13.44
N VAL A 242 -20.70 -18.59 14.20
CA VAL A 242 -20.89 -17.16 13.96
C VAL A 242 -20.52 -16.38 15.22
N GLY A 243 -20.12 -15.13 15.06
CA GLY A 243 -19.73 -14.32 16.19
C GLY A 243 -19.42 -12.88 15.82
N TYR A 244 -18.97 -12.11 16.80
CA TYR A 244 -18.56 -10.72 16.65
C TYR A 244 -17.11 -10.49 17.09
N PHE A 245 -16.57 -9.31 16.78
CA PHE A 245 -15.18 -8.98 17.03
C PHE A 245 -15.00 -8.37 18.42
N GLY A 246 -14.16 -8.97 19.25
CA GLY A 246 -13.62 -8.35 20.46
C GLY A 246 -12.28 -7.65 20.16
N ALA A 247 -11.64 -7.08 21.16
CA ALA A 247 -10.30 -6.53 21.03
C ALA A 247 -9.30 -7.68 20.84
N GLY A 248 -8.84 -7.89 19.60
CA GLY A 248 -7.90 -8.94 19.23
C GLY A 248 -8.43 -10.38 19.33
N GLN A 249 -9.74 -10.61 19.45
CA GLN A 249 -10.32 -11.95 19.60
C GLN A 249 -11.70 -12.09 18.93
N PHE A 250 -12.01 -13.31 18.52
CA PHE A 250 -13.32 -13.70 17.98
C PHE A 250 -14.23 -14.21 19.10
N ILE A 251 -15.39 -13.57 19.28
CA ILE A 251 -16.36 -13.92 20.33
C ILE A 251 -17.58 -14.60 19.70
N PRO A 252 -17.79 -15.90 19.92
CA PRO A 252 -18.94 -16.63 19.37
C PRO A 252 -20.27 -16.08 19.89
N CYS A 253 -21.31 -16.09 19.02
CA CYS A 253 -22.68 -15.78 19.39
C CYS A 253 -23.66 -16.82 18.80
N GLU A 254 -24.93 -16.72 19.17
CA GLU A 254 -25.94 -17.67 18.71
C GLU A 254 -26.34 -17.40 17.24
N GLU A 255 -26.47 -16.14 16.87
CA GLU A 255 -26.89 -15.71 15.53
C GLU A 255 -26.35 -14.32 15.18
N LEU A 256 -26.25 -14.04 13.90
CA LEU A 256 -26.08 -12.70 13.32
C LEU A 256 -27.31 -12.39 12.48
N SER A 257 -27.93 -11.23 12.70
CA SER A 257 -29.12 -10.77 11.99
C SER A 257 -28.86 -9.48 11.23
N ALA A 258 -29.78 -9.09 10.36
CA ALA A 258 -29.72 -7.86 9.57
C ALA A 258 -29.26 -6.67 10.41
N GLY A 259 -28.35 -5.86 9.87
CA GLY A 259 -27.74 -4.74 10.56
C GLY A 259 -26.48 -5.04 11.35
N MET A 260 -26.15 -6.29 11.65
CA MET A 260 -24.98 -6.64 12.43
C MET A 260 -23.71 -6.75 11.57
N VAL A 261 -22.57 -6.42 12.18
CA VAL A 261 -21.23 -6.72 11.70
C VAL A 261 -20.65 -7.85 12.55
N GLY A 262 -20.08 -8.86 11.88
CA GLY A 262 -19.53 -10.00 12.59
C GLY A 262 -18.73 -10.92 11.67
N TYR A 263 -18.44 -12.12 12.16
CA TYR A 263 -17.74 -13.14 11.39
C TYR A 263 -18.55 -14.44 11.32
N MET A 264 -18.27 -15.20 10.28
CA MET A 264 -18.76 -16.57 10.15
C MET A 264 -17.63 -17.51 9.72
N THR A 265 -17.65 -18.73 10.20
CA THR A 265 -16.77 -19.81 9.74
C THR A 265 -17.60 -20.93 9.12
N ALA A 266 -17.14 -21.43 8.00
CA ALA A 266 -17.84 -22.45 7.26
C ALA A 266 -16.80 -23.38 6.65
N SER A 267 -16.40 -24.42 7.23
CA SER A 267 -15.43 -25.47 6.81
C SER A 267 -14.85 -25.35 5.37
N ILE A 268 -14.67 -24.13 4.90
CA ILE A 268 -14.12 -23.81 3.58
C ILE A 268 -12.61 -23.93 3.67
N LYS A 269 -12.05 -24.84 2.90
CA LYS A 269 -10.61 -25.13 2.90
C LYS A 269 -9.86 -24.33 1.85
N ASN A 270 -10.53 -23.96 0.77
CA ASN A 270 -9.94 -23.21 -0.33
C ASN A 270 -10.39 -21.75 -0.21
N VAL A 271 -9.45 -20.85 0.04
CA VAL A 271 -9.75 -19.42 0.17
C VAL A 271 -10.23 -18.80 -1.13
N ARG A 272 -9.88 -19.38 -2.26
CA ARG A 272 -10.41 -18.94 -3.57
C ARG A 272 -11.94 -19.07 -3.68
N ASP A 273 -12.56 -19.86 -2.81
CA ASP A 273 -14.01 -20.05 -2.74
C ASP A 273 -14.72 -18.89 -2.03
N THR A 274 -13.98 -18.06 -1.29
CA THR A 274 -14.49 -16.86 -0.63
C THR A 274 -13.80 -15.62 -1.22
N ARG A 275 -14.56 -14.78 -1.91
CA ARG A 275 -14.03 -13.51 -2.45
C ARG A 275 -14.55 -12.37 -1.64
N VAL A 276 -13.68 -11.43 -1.30
CA VAL A 276 -14.09 -10.16 -0.71
C VAL A 276 -14.97 -9.40 -1.72
N GLY A 277 -16.10 -8.88 -1.26
CA GLY A 277 -17.14 -8.29 -2.10
C GLY A 277 -18.19 -9.27 -2.62
N ASP A 278 -18.05 -10.57 -2.31
CA ASP A 278 -19.08 -11.55 -2.64
C ASP A 278 -20.26 -11.44 -1.66
N THR A 279 -21.40 -11.96 -2.09
CA THR A 279 -22.62 -12.05 -1.30
C THR A 279 -22.81 -13.47 -0.79
N VAL A 280 -22.98 -13.60 0.51
CA VAL A 280 -23.39 -14.85 1.14
C VAL A 280 -24.89 -14.89 1.23
N THR A 281 -25.48 -15.96 0.72
CA THR A 281 -26.94 -16.20 0.80
C THR A 281 -27.24 -17.60 1.36
N ASN A 282 -28.50 -17.83 1.72
CA ASN A 282 -28.91 -19.18 2.12
C ASN A 282 -29.04 -20.06 0.87
N ARG A 283 -28.43 -21.27 0.89
CA ARG A 283 -28.47 -22.21 -0.21
C ARG A 283 -29.89 -22.63 -0.58
N ASP A 284 -30.74 -22.88 0.41
CA ASP A 284 -32.07 -23.45 0.25
C ASP A 284 -33.14 -22.36 0.01
N ASN A 285 -32.85 -21.10 0.40
CA ASN A 285 -33.68 -19.91 0.16
C ASN A 285 -32.80 -18.71 -0.23
N PRO A 286 -32.27 -18.69 -1.48
CA PRO A 286 -31.34 -17.66 -1.90
C PRO A 286 -32.02 -16.30 -2.11
N CYS A 287 -31.27 -15.21 -1.85
CA CYS A 287 -31.70 -13.86 -2.20
C CYS A 287 -31.79 -13.68 -3.74
N ALA A 288 -32.60 -12.72 -4.18
CA ALA A 288 -32.90 -12.53 -5.60
C ALA A 288 -31.72 -12.02 -6.43
N SER A 289 -30.85 -11.22 -5.84
CA SER A 289 -29.68 -10.61 -6.51
C SER A 289 -28.50 -10.47 -5.56
N PRO A 290 -27.26 -10.56 -6.07
CA PRO A 290 -26.10 -10.25 -5.27
C PRO A 290 -26.05 -8.75 -4.92
N LEU A 291 -25.36 -8.43 -3.83
CA LEU A 291 -24.99 -7.05 -3.50
C LEU A 291 -24.02 -6.50 -4.53
N PRO A 292 -23.95 -5.19 -4.73
CA PRO A 292 -22.90 -4.58 -5.49
C PRO A 292 -21.54 -5.00 -4.90
N GLY A 293 -20.75 -5.73 -5.70
CA GLY A 293 -19.41 -6.14 -5.28
C GLY A 293 -18.42 -4.99 -5.42
N TYR A 294 -17.20 -5.21 -4.93
CA TYR A 294 -16.12 -4.26 -5.11
C TYR A 294 -15.57 -4.30 -6.53
N LYS A 295 -15.09 -3.15 -7.02
CA LYS A 295 -14.33 -3.10 -8.26
C LYS A 295 -13.07 -3.96 -8.11
N LYS A 296 -12.74 -4.73 -9.16
CA LYS A 296 -11.50 -5.50 -9.16
C LYS A 296 -10.32 -4.53 -9.14
N VAL A 297 -9.46 -4.68 -8.16
CA VAL A 297 -8.25 -3.87 -8.06
C VAL A 297 -7.22 -4.37 -9.06
N THR A 298 -6.64 -3.45 -9.80
CA THR A 298 -5.53 -3.73 -10.71
C THR A 298 -4.26 -3.21 -10.06
N PRO A 299 -3.24 -4.07 -9.89
CA PRO A 299 -1.95 -3.61 -9.39
C PRO A 299 -1.37 -2.51 -10.28
N MET A 300 -0.76 -1.50 -9.66
CA MET A 300 -0.15 -0.38 -10.37
C MET A 300 1.38 -0.50 -10.44
N VAL A 301 1.98 -1.17 -9.47
CA VAL A 301 3.44 -1.34 -9.35
C VAL A 301 3.78 -2.82 -9.42
N TYR A 302 4.77 -3.17 -10.21
CA TYR A 302 5.23 -4.55 -10.39
C TYR A 302 6.72 -4.66 -10.11
N CYS A 303 7.13 -5.70 -9.37
CA CYS A 303 8.53 -6.07 -9.25
C CYS A 303 8.71 -7.59 -9.22
N GLY A 304 9.91 -8.06 -9.50
CA GLY A 304 10.29 -9.46 -9.31
C GLY A 304 10.76 -9.68 -7.87
N LEU A 305 10.26 -10.73 -7.23
CA LEU A 305 10.72 -11.22 -5.93
C LEU A 305 11.42 -12.55 -6.11
N TYR A 306 12.69 -12.60 -5.70
CA TYR A 306 13.54 -13.79 -5.84
C TYR A 306 14.10 -14.18 -4.48
N PRO A 307 14.12 -15.48 -4.11
CA PRO A 307 14.81 -15.89 -2.91
C PRO A 307 16.32 -15.75 -3.11
N ALA A 308 17.03 -15.20 -2.13
CA ALA A 308 18.49 -15.09 -2.18
C ALA A 308 19.16 -16.47 -2.28
N ASP A 309 18.53 -17.50 -1.67
CA ASP A 309 18.88 -18.91 -1.85
C ASP A 309 17.83 -19.57 -2.77
N GLY A 310 18.23 -19.93 -3.98
CA GLY A 310 17.34 -20.56 -4.96
C GLY A 310 16.67 -21.86 -4.49
N ALA A 311 17.22 -22.54 -3.47
CA ALA A 311 16.58 -23.70 -2.85
C ALA A 311 15.25 -23.35 -2.13
N LYS A 312 15.06 -22.10 -1.74
CA LYS A 312 13.85 -21.59 -1.06
C LYS A 312 12.73 -21.13 -2.01
N TYR A 313 12.79 -21.44 -3.30
CA TYR A 313 11.75 -21.07 -4.25
C TYR A 313 10.34 -21.57 -3.85
N ASN A 314 10.25 -22.82 -3.39
CA ASN A 314 8.96 -23.37 -2.95
C ASN A 314 8.47 -22.72 -1.66
N ASP A 315 9.38 -22.37 -0.75
CA ASP A 315 9.02 -21.67 0.49
C ASP A 315 8.46 -20.28 0.18
N LEU A 316 9.07 -19.56 -0.79
CA LEU A 316 8.55 -18.27 -1.27
C LEU A 316 7.17 -18.40 -1.91
N ARG A 317 6.95 -19.43 -2.74
CA ARG A 317 5.63 -19.70 -3.32
C ARG A 317 4.57 -19.91 -2.25
N ASP A 318 4.86 -20.78 -1.28
CA ASP A 318 3.92 -21.13 -0.22
C ASP A 318 3.65 -19.92 0.71
N ALA A 319 4.64 -19.05 0.91
CA ALA A 319 4.49 -17.80 1.65
C ALA A 319 3.60 -16.81 0.88
N LEU A 320 3.84 -16.61 -0.43
CA LEU A 320 3.00 -15.75 -1.27
C LEU A 320 1.55 -16.25 -1.34
N GLU A 321 1.33 -17.56 -1.47
CA GLU A 321 -0.01 -18.14 -1.38
C GLU A 321 -0.70 -17.77 -0.07
N LYS A 322 -0.04 -17.95 1.06
CA LYS A 322 -0.59 -17.60 2.39
C LYS A 322 -0.85 -16.11 2.54
N LEU A 323 0.04 -15.24 2.06
CA LEU A 323 -0.19 -13.80 2.10
C LEU A 323 -1.38 -13.38 1.23
N GLN A 324 -1.52 -13.94 0.02
CA GLN A 324 -2.65 -13.65 -0.86
C GLN A 324 -4.01 -14.03 -0.24
N LEU A 325 -4.04 -15.01 0.70
CA LEU A 325 -5.24 -15.36 1.43
C LEU A 325 -5.74 -14.22 2.33
N ASN A 326 -4.81 -13.44 2.85
CA ASN A 326 -5.08 -12.34 3.77
C ASN A 326 -5.01 -10.97 3.08
N ASP A 327 -4.53 -10.93 1.84
CA ASP A 327 -4.40 -9.72 1.03
C ASP A 327 -4.82 -10.01 -0.41
N ALA A 328 -6.09 -9.75 -0.70
CA ALA A 328 -6.69 -10.01 -2.01
C ALA A 328 -6.16 -9.09 -3.12
N SER A 329 -5.41 -8.03 -2.79
CA SER A 329 -4.79 -7.11 -3.73
C SER A 329 -3.44 -7.59 -4.26
N LEU A 330 -2.80 -8.53 -3.56
CA LEU A 330 -1.53 -9.11 -3.96
C LEU A 330 -1.72 -10.02 -5.18
N PHE A 331 -1.06 -9.67 -6.26
CA PHE A 331 -0.96 -10.49 -7.48
C PHE A 331 0.45 -11.09 -7.58
N TYR A 332 0.57 -12.33 -8.02
CA TYR A 332 1.86 -12.92 -8.35
C TYR A 332 1.76 -14.00 -9.43
N GLU A 333 2.81 -14.11 -10.22
CA GLU A 333 2.98 -15.15 -11.24
C GLU A 333 4.43 -15.63 -11.28
N PRO A 334 4.72 -16.88 -11.65
CA PRO A 334 6.08 -17.38 -11.77
C PRO A 334 6.89 -16.57 -12.79
N GLU A 335 8.12 -16.25 -12.45
CA GLU A 335 9.06 -15.55 -13.30
C GLU A 335 10.44 -16.19 -13.23
N THR A 336 11.23 -16.03 -14.28
CA THR A 336 12.62 -16.51 -14.33
C THR A 336 13.53 -15.38 -14.81
N SER A 337 14.59 -15.11 -14.05
CA SER A 337 15.66 -14.19 -14.40
C SER A 337 16.93 -14.98 -14.70
N ILE A 338 17.70 -14.55 -15.70
CA ILE A 338 18.99 -15.15 -16.02
C ILE A 338 19.99 -14.91 -14.88
N ALA A 339 19.90 -13.73 -14.25
CA ALA A 339 20.79 -13.33 -13.16
C ALA A 339 20.38 -13.92 -11.80
N LEU A 340 19.09 -14.02 -11.50
CA LEU A 340 18.56 -14.34 -10.17
C LEU A 340 17.92 -15.74 -10.07
N GLY A 341 17.70 -16.42 -11.20
CA GLY A 341 17.06 -17.74 -11.25
C GLY A 341 15.52 -17.67 -11.19
N PHE A 342 14.91 -18.61 -10.47
CA PHE A 342 13.46 -18.71 -10.34
C PHE A 342 12.92 -17.82 -9.24
N GLY A 343 11.84 -17.08 -9.53
CA GLY A 343 11.16 -16.18 -8.62
C GLY A 343 9.72 -15.94 -9.03
N PHE A 344 9.16 -14.81 -8.60
CA PHE A 344 7.80 -14.42 -8.91
C PHE A 344 7.73 -12.96 -9.32
N ARG A 345 6.98 -12.67 -10.38
CA ARG A 345 6.56 -11.32 -10.72
C ARG A 345 5.35 -10.98 -9.86
N CYS A 346 5.48 -9.99 -8.99
CA CYS A 346 4.44 -9.58 -8.07
C CYS A 346 3.90 -8.20 -8.44
N GLY A 347 2.60 -8.02 -8.28
CA GLY A 347 1.90 -6.76 -8.49
C GLY A 347 1.36 -6.21 -7.18
N PHE A 348 1.52 -4.91 -6.97
CA PHE A 348 1.21 -4.18 -5.75
C PHE A 348 0.38 -2.93 -6.04
N LEU A 349 -0.33 -2.42 -5.04
CA LEU A 349 -1.10 -1.18 -5.14
C LEU A 349 -0.23 0.06 -5.24
N GLY A 350 0.90 0.05 -4.53
CA GLY A 350 1.90 1.12 -4.50
C GLY A 350 3.19 0.64 -3.87
N LEU A 351 4.13 1.57 -3.61
CA LEU A 351 5.42 1.24 -2.99
C LEU A 351 5.29 0.81 -1.54
N LEU A 352 4.47 1.49 -0.75
CA LEU A 352 4.27 1.13 0.65
C LEU A 352 3.71 -0.28 0.78
N HIS A 353 2.77 -0.65 -0.11
CA HIS A 353 2.26 -2.02 -0.16
C HIS A 353 3.37 -3.03 -0.49
N LEU A 354 4.25 -2.72 -1.46
CA LEU A 354 5.42 -3.57 -1.80
C LEU A 354 6.34 -3.76 -0.59
N GLU A 355 6.71 -2.67 0.09
CA GLU A 355 7.60 -2.72 1.25
C GLU A 355 7.00 -3.57 2.39
N ILE A 356 5.71 -3.42 2.65
CA ILE A 356 5.02 -4.19 3.67
C ILE A 356 5.00 -5.68 3.33
N ILE A 357 4.68 -6.06 2.10
CA ILE A 357 4.70 -7.46 1.67
C ILE A 357 6.12 -8.03 1.75
N GLN A 358 7.13 -7.28 1.33
CA GLN A 358 8.52 -7.70 1.45
C GLN A 358 8.92 -7.93 2.91
N GLU A 359 8.67 -6.97 3.80
CA GLU A 359 9.00 -7.12 5.22
C GLU A 359 8.23 -8.27 5.88
N ARG A 360 6.98 -8.50 5.50
CA ARG A 360 6.21 -9.65 5.99
C ARG A 360 6.81 -10.98 5.54
N LEU A 361 7.24 -11.09 4.26
CA LEU A 361 7.92 -12.28 3.76
C LEU A 361 9.23 -12.54 4.51
N GLU A 362 10.00 -11.48 4.81
CA GLU A 362 11.24 -11.57 5.54
C GLU A 362 11.03 -11.95 7.02
N ARG A 363 10.09 -11.30 7.71
CA ARG A 363 9.88 -11.47 9.17
C ARG A 363 9.01 -12.66 9.53
N GLU A 364 7.85 -12.83 8.85
CA GLU A 364 6.88 -13.89 9.18
C GLU A 364 7.30 -15.26 8.63
N TYR A 365 8.00 -15.27 7.46
CA TYR A 365 8.37 -16.51 6.76
C TYR A 365 9.87 -16.76 6.73
N ASN A 366 10.69 -15.89 7.31
CA ASN A 366 12.16 -16.00 7.40
C ASN A 366 12.82 -16.22 6.03
N LEU A 367 12.41 -15.43 5.04
CA LEU A 367 12.91 -15.46 3.67
C LEU A 367 13.84 -14.28 3.43
N ASP A 368 15.06 -14.55 2.94
CA ASP A 368 15.94 -13.52 2.40
C ASP A 368 15.58 -13.31 0.94
N LEU A 369 15.20 -12.08 0.57
CA LEU A 369 14.68 -11.76 -0.75
C LEU A 369 15.58 -10.79 -1.51
N VAL A 370 15.65 -10.98 -2.81
CA VAL A 370 16.18 -10.02 -3.78
C VAL A 370 14.99 -9.47 -4.56
N THR A 371 14.78 -8.16 -4.48
CA THR A 371 13.74 -7.46 -5.22
C THR A 371 14.34 -6.77 -6.44
N THR A 372 13.70 -6.93 -7.60
CA THR A 372 14.04 -6.11 -8.77
C THR A 372 13.46 -4.71 -8.61
N ALA A 373 13.90 -3.78 -9.44
CA ALA A 373 13.32 -2.44 -9.42
C ALA A 373 11.80 -2.48 -9.68
N PRO A 374 11.00 -1.78 -8.87
CA PRO A 374 9.59 -1.60 -9.17
C PRO A 374 9.41 -0.89 -10.51
N GLY A 375 8.39 -1.25 -11.23
CA GLY A 375 8.01 -0.63 -12.51
C GLY A 375 6.51 -0.59 -12.66
N VAL A 376 6.04 0.17 -13.62
CA VAL A 376 4.62 0.25 -13.97
C VAL A 376 4.28 -0.67 -15.13
N VAL A 377 2.99 -0.84 -15.41
CA VAL A 377 2.54 -1.53 -16.62
C VAL A 377 2.60 -0.55 -17.78
N TYR A 378 3.33 -0.90 -18.83
CA TYR A 378 3.35 -0.16 -20.09
C TYR A 378 2.48 -0.86 -21.12
N ARG A 379 1.90 -0.11 -22.05
CA ARG A 379 1.23 -0.67 -23.23
C ARG A 379 2.13 -0.51 -24.44
N VAL A 380 2.46 -1.63 -25.05
CA VAL A 380 3.32 -1.69 -26.24
C VAL A 380 2.44 -2.04 -27.43
N TYR A 381 2.40 -1.15 -28.41
CA TYR A 381 1.71 -1.34 -29.67
C TYR A 381 2.71 -1.78 -30.73
N LYS A 382 2.51 -2.97 -31.26
CA LYS A 382 3.37 -3.52 -32.29
C LYS A 382 2.96 -3.04 -33.69
N SER A 383 3.89 -3.05 -34.63
CA SER A 383 3.67 -2.68 -36.03
C SER A 383 2.61 -3.51 -36.73
N ASN A 384 2.29 -4.69 -36.21
CA ASN A 384 1.21 -5.56 -36.69
C ASN A 384 -0.18 -5.21 -36.14
N GLY A 385 -0.29 -4.18 -35.30
CA GLY A 385 -1.52 -3.73 -34.65
C GLY A 385 -1.88 -4.45 -33.35
N GLU A 386 -1.05 -5.39 -32.89
CA GLU A 386 -1.24 -6.09 -31.61
C GLU A 386 -0.80 -5.17 -30.43
N MET A 387 -1.63 -5.06 -29.40
CA MET A 387 -1.29 -4.40 -28.14
C MET A 387 -0.93 -5.46 -27.09
N MET A 388 0.16 -5.26 -26.38
CA MET A 388 0.56 -6.06 -25.23
C MET A 388 0.80 -5.20 -24.01
N GLU A 389 0.46 -5.70 -22.83
CA GLU A 389 0.83 -5.11 -21.56
C GLU A 389 2.22 -5.62 -21.14
N LEU A 390 3.12 -4.69 -20.83
CA LEU A 390 4.50 -4.97 -20.45
C LEU A 390 4.68 -4.65 -18.97
N THR A 391 4.84 -5.68 -18.15
CA THR A 391 5.13 -5.57 -16.71
C THR A 391 6.62 -5.78 -16.40
N ASN A 392 7.34 -6.53 -17.26
CA ASN A 392 8.77 -6.81 -17.11
C ASN A 392 9.54 -6.20 -18.30
N PRO A 393 10.50 -5.29 -18.06
CA PRO A 393 11.32 -4.69 -19.12
C PRO A 393 12.06 -5.71 -19.99
N SER A 394 12.41 -6.88 -19.45
CA SER A 394 13.12 -7.93 -20.20
C SER A 394 12.27 -8.55 -21.31
N ASN A 395 10.95 -8.43 -21.23
CA ASN A 395 10.01 -8.94 -22.23
C ASN A 395 9.68 -7.92 -23.33
N LEU A 396 10.37 -6.76 -23.36
CA LEU A 396 10.16 -5.76 -24.41
C LEU A 396 10.51 -6.36 -25.77
N PRO A 397 9.61 -6.30 -26.78
CA PRO A 397 9.88 -6.72 -28.15
C PRO A 397 11.07 -5.96 -28.79
N ASP A 398 11.59 -6.49 -29.90
CA ASP A 398 12.62 -5.77 -30.67
C ASP A 398 12.09 -4.38 -31.08
N PRO A 399 12.91 -3.32 -30.95
CA PRO A 399 12.50 -1.95 -31.33
C PRO A 399 11.92 -1.82 -32.74
N THR A 400 12.30 -2.72 -33.66
CA THR A 400 11.77 -2.73 -35.03
C THR A 400 10.33 -3.25 -35.13
N GLU A 401 9.86 -3.98 -34.12
CA GLU A 401 8.49 -4.48 -34.04
C GLU A 401 7.55 -3.52 -33.31
N ILE A 402 8.08 -2.49 -32.63
CA ILE A 402 7.30 -1.53 -31.85
C ILE A 402 6.92 -0.34 -32.74
N ASP A 403 5.62 -0.01 -32.77
CA ASP A 403 5.12 1.22 -33.39
C ASP A 403 5.22 2.40 -32.39
N TYR A 404 4.62 2.24 -31.20
CA TYR A 404 4.74 3.19 -30.10
C TYR A 404 4.46 2.51 -28.75
N MET A 405 4.76 3.22 -27.68
CA MET A 405 4.47 2.79 -26.31
C MET A 405 3.65 3.85 -25.58
N GLU A 406 2.83 3.39 -24.64
CA GLU A 406 2.08 4.22 -23.71
C GLU A 406 2.50 3.94 -22.27
N GLU A 407 2.53 4.99 -21.46
CA GLU A 407 2.76 4.92 -20.02
C GLU A 407 1.52 5.34 -19.25
N PRO A 408 1.31 4.81 -18.02
CA PRO A 408 0.20 5.21 -17.17
C PRO A 408 0.42 6.62 -16.64
N ILE A 409 -0.62 7.43 -16.75
CA ILE A 409 -0.68 8.81 -16.25
C ILE A 409 -1.66 8.88 -15.09
N VAL A 410 -1.29 9.59 -14.05
CA VAL A 410 -2.15 9.85 -12.90
C VAL A 410 -2.57 11.31 -12.86
N SER A 411 -3.80 11.54 -12.39
CA SER A 411 -4.27 12.84 -11.94
C SER A 411 -3.85 13.01 -10.49
N ALA A 412 -3.05 14.01 -10.20
CA ALA A 412 -2.44 14.25 -8.91
C ALA A 412 -2.96 15.54 -8.26
N GLU A 413 -3.33 15.48 -7.00
CA GLU A 413 -3.71 16.60 -6.17
C GLU A 413 -2.68 16.79 -5.05
N ILE A 414 -2.08 17.98 -5.00
CA ILE A 414 -1.05 18.32 -4.03
C ILE A 414 -1.51 19.54 -3.25
N MET A 415 -1.77 19.34 -1.96
CA MET A 415 -2.08 20.44 -1.07
C MET A 415 -0.81 20.89 -0.36
N VAL A 416 -0.54 22.19 -0.38
CA VAL A 416 0.71 22.75 0.16
C VAL A 416 0.50 24.18 0.63
N THR A 417 1.31 24.62 1.61
CA THR A 417 1.32 26.02 2.05
C THR A 417 1.91 26.92 0.96
N THR A 418 1.39 28.14 0.84
CA THR A 418 1.70 29.09 -0.25
C THR A 418 3.19 29.40 -0.38
N GLU A 419 3.96 29.33 0.71
CA GLU A 419 5.42 29.56 0.69
C GLU A 419 6.21 28.51 -0.08
N PHE A 420 5.70 27.26 -0.19
CA PHE A 420 6.37 26.16 -0.87
C PHE A 420 5.83 25.87 -2.28
N VAL A 421 4.77 26.56 -2.72
CA VAL A 421 4.16 26.34 -4.06
C VAL A 421 5.21 26.31 -5.17
N GLY A 422 6.13 27.28 -5.19
CA GLY A 422 7.15 27.36 -6.24
C GLY A 422 8.11 26.16 -6.24
N GLN A 423 8.47 25.65 -5.07
CA GLN A 423 9.35 24.48 -4.93
C GLN A 423 8.66 23.19 -5.38
N ILE A 424 7.36 23.06 -5.07
CA ILE A 424 6.58 21.89 -5.47
C ILE A 424 6.28 21.93 -6.98
N MET A 425 5.97 23.10 -7.56
CA MET A 425 5.83 23.25 -9.01
C MET A 425 7.12 22.85 -9.75
N THR A 426 8.29 23.24 -9.21
CA THR A 426 9.59 22.82 -9.76
C THR A 426 9.76 21.30 -9.69
N LEU A 427 9.43 20.69 -8.55
CA LEU A 427 9.47 19.21 -8.40
C LEU A 427 8.60 18.52 -9.44
N CYS A 428 7.35 18.94 -9.58
CA CYS A 428 6.43 18.34 -10.57
C CYS A 428 6.96 18.51 -12.01
N GLN A 429 7.57 19.64 -12.33
CA GLN A 429 8.16 19.88 -13.65
C GLN A 429 9.39 18.97 -13.89
N GLU A 430 10.25 18.78 -12.90
CA GLU A 430 11.37 17.83 -12.96
C GLU A 430 10.90 16.39 -13.21
N ARG A 431 9.67 16.06 -12.76
CA ARG A 431 9.00 14.75 -12.94
C ARG A 431 8.07 14.71 -14.16
N ARG A 432 8.28 15.53 -15.15
CA ARG A 432 7.48 15.60 -16.39
C ARG A 432 6.00 15.91 -16.16
N GLY A 433 5.66 16.55 -15.04
CA GLY A 433 4.29 16.87 -14.70
C GLY A 433 3.69 17.96 -15.58
N VAL A 434 2.46 17.74 -16.03
CA VAL A 434 1.66 18.70 -16.76
C VAL A 434 0.78 19.46 -15.77
N TYR A 435 0.99 20.76 -15.65
CA TYR A 435 0.22 21.62 -14.77
C TYR A 435 -1.21 21.80 -15.30
N LEU A 436 -2.22 21.50 -14.48
CA LEU A 436 -3.63 21.67 -14.83
C LEU A 436 -4.24 22.93 -14.21
N GLY A 437 -3.86 23.24 -12.98
CA GLY A 437 -4.41 24.38 -12.28
C GLY A 437 -3.96 24.47 -10.83
N MET A 438 -4.26 25.62 -10.22
CA MET A 438 -4.05 25.87 -8.81
C MET A 438 -5.24 26.61 -8.25
N GLU A 439 -5.68 26.20 -7.08
CA GLU A 439 -6.78 26.79 -6.33
C GLU A 439 -6.28 27.16 -4.93
N TYR A 440 -6.55 28.38 -4.48
CA TYR A 440 -6.28 28.78 -3.11
C TYR A 440 -7.47 28.38 -2.25
N ILE A 441 -7.27 27.43 -1.35
CA ILE A 441 -8.30 27.00 -0.39
C ILE A 441 -8.40 28.06 0.71
N GLU A 442 -7.25 28.61 1.12
CA GLU A 442 -7.11 29.72 2.06
C GLU A 442 -5.98 30.67 1.62
N THR A 443 -5.80 31.76 2.33
CA THR A 443 -4.68 32.68 2.10
C THR A 443 -3.30 32.04 2.28
N THR A 444 -3.24 30.94 3.05
CA THR A 444 -2.00 30.24 3.42
C THR A 444 -1.81 28.90 2.73
N ARG A 445 -2.84 28.35 2.04
CA ARG A 445 -2.84 27.01 1.44
C ARG A 445 -3.33 27.04 0.01
N ALA A 446 -2.68 26.25 -0.84
CA ALA A 446 -3.01 26.05 -2.23
C ALA A 446 -3.13 24.55 -2.57
N LEU A 447 -4.11 24.23 -3.41
CA LEU A 447 -4.27 22.93 -4.05
C LEU A 447 -3.73 23.03 -5.47
N LEU A 448 -2.71 22.25 -5.77
CA LEU A 448 -2.11 22.12 -7.09
C LEU A 448 -2.65 20.87 -7.77
N ARG A 449 -3.07 20.98 -9.02
CA ARG A 449 -3.50 19.84 -9.84
C ARG A 449 -2.54 19.61 -10.99
N TYR A 450 -2.05 18.38 -11.10
CA TYR A 450 -1.10 17.94 -12.10
C TYR A 450 -1.51 16.62 -12.73
N GLU A 451 -1.06 16.40 -13.97
CA GLU A 451 -0.95 15.07 -14.54
C GLU A 451 0.51 14.66 -14.50
N LEU A 452 0.79 13.48 -13.94
CA LEU A 452 2.13 12.97 -13.74
C LEU A 452 2.23 11.54 -14.28
N PRO A 453 3.34 11.17 -14.94
CA PRO A 453 3.60 9.77 -15.25
C PRO A 453 3.77 8.97 -13.97
N LEU A 454 3.04 7.87 -13.83
CA LEU A 454 3.08 7.05 -12.62
C LEU A 454 4.50 6.59 -12.29
N ASN A 455 5.31 6.25 -13.29
CA ASN A 455 6.70 5.82 -13.09
C ASN A 455 7.61 6.91 -12.47
N GLU A 456 7.27 8.18 -12.58
CA GLU A 456 8.05 9.29 -12.02
C GLU A 456 7.69 9.58 -10.55
N ILE A 457 6.59 9.02 -10.05
CA ILE A 457 6.14 9.22 -8.66
C ILE A 457 6.36 8.00 -7.78
N ILE A 458 6.62 6.82 -8.35
CA ILE A 458 6.74 5.56 -7.58
C ILE A 458 7.97 5.55 -6.68
N TYR A 459 9.05 6.23 -7.01
CA TYR A 459 10.30 6.07 -6.27
C TYR A 459 10.39 7.02 -5.08
N ASP A 460 10.87 8.20 -5.26
CA ASP A 460 11.28 9.16 -4.23
C ASP A 460 10.45 10.46 -4.23
N PHE A 461 9.39 10.51 -5.06
CA PHE A 461 8.59 11.71 -5.20
C PHE A 461 7.95 12.16 -3.88
N PHE A 462 7.41 11.21 -3.11
CA PHE A 462 6.77 11.51 -1.83
C PHE A 462 7.78 12.07 -0.82
N ASP A 463 8.97 11.48 -0.74
CA ASP A 463 10.04 11.95 0.14
C ASP A 463 10.56 13.32 -0.29
N ALA A 464 10.75 13.52 -1.59
CA ALA A 464 11.11 14.81 -2.16
C ALA A 464 10.04 15.89 -1.89
N LEU A 465 8.75 15.52 -2.01
CA LEU A 465 7.62 16.39 -1.71
C LEU A 465 7.65 16.85 -0.25
N LYS A 466 7.79 15.90 0.68
CA LYS A 466 7.88 16.16 2.13
C LYS A 466 9.12 17.00 2.48
N SER A 467 10.27 16.66 1.92
CA SER A 467 11.51 17.38 2.15
C SER A 467 11.42 18.84 1.69
N ARG A 468 10.94 19.08 0.42
CA ARG A 468 10.83 20.43 -0.15
C ARG A 468 9.75 21.28 0.49
N SER A 469 8.76 20.67 1.15
CA SER A 469 7.69 21.38 1.86
C SER A 469 7.86 21.39 3.38
N ARG A 470 8.98 20.91 3.92
CA ARG A 470 9.20 20.72 5.37
C ARG A 470 8.09 19.90 6.06
N GLY A 471 7.52 18.93 5.34
CA GLY A 471 6.44 18.08 5.82
C GLY A 471 5.02 18.64 5.64
N TYR A 472 4.86 19.85 5.10
CA TYR A 472 3.55 20.51 4.96
C TYR A 472 2.78 20.14 3.70
N ALA A 473 3.39 19.43 2.74
CA ALA A 473 2.67 19.00 1.56
C ALA A 473 2.02 17.64 1.77
N SER A 474 0.76 17.52 1.37
CA SER A 474 0.06 16.24 1.20
C SER A 474 -0.18 15.96 -0.28
N PHE A 475 -0.30 14.69 -0.61
CA PHE A 475 -0.35 14.20 -1.98
C PHE A 475 -1.36 13.06 -2.09
N ASP A 476 -2.23 13.17 -3.07
CA ASP A 476 -3.14 12.11 -3.47
C ASP A 476 -3.15 11.99 -4.99
N TYR A 477 -3.45 10.80 -5.52
CA TYR A 477 -3.47 10.58 -6.96
C TYR A 477 -4.40 9.44 -7.37
N GLU A 478 -4.93 9.55 -8.58
CA GLU A 478 -5.75 8.55 -9.22
C GLU A 478 -5.25 8.23 -10.63
N LEU A 479 -5.39 6.99 -11.07
CA LEU A 479 -5.04 6.60 -12.43
C LEU A 479 -6.01 7.26 -13.42
N LYS A 480 -5.51 8.17 -14.26
CA LYS A 480 -6.26 8.83 -15.33
C LYS A 480 -6.42 7.90 -16.55
N GLY A 481 -5.34 7.19 -16.91
CA GLY A 481 -5.28 6.36 -18.11
C GLY A 481 -3.87 6.19 -18.64
N TYR A 482 -3.76 5.96 -19.94
CA TYR A 482 -2.47 5.75 -20.62
C TYR A 482 -2.27 6.81 -21.69
N GLU A 483 -1.05 7.32 -21.82
CA GLU A 483 -0.69 8.29 -22.85
C GLU A 483 0.59 7.86 -23.57
N ARG A 484 0.67 8.18 -24.88
CA ARG A 484 1.84 7.87 -25.70
C ARG A 484 3.05 8.64 -25.19
N SER A 485 4.19 7.95 -25.07
CA SER A 485 5.43 8.53 -24.59
C SER A 485 6.65 7.94 -25.31
N GLU A 486 7.74 8.71 -25.35
CA GLU A 486 9.01 8.29 -25.94
C GLU A 486 9.82 7.48 -24.92
N LEU A 487 9.50 6.20 -24.80
CA LEU A 487 10.08 5.28 -23.85
C LEU A 487 11.18 4.44 -24.47
N VAL A 488 12.22 4.17 -23.70
CA VAL A 488 13.35 3.33 -24.10
C VAL A 488 13.69 2.35 -22.99
N LYS A 489 14.19 1.17 -23.38
CA LYS A 489 14.76 0.21 -22.43
C LYS A 489 16.19 0.61 -22.09
N LEU A 490 16.45 0.78 -20.81
CA LEU A 490 17.78 1.02 -20.23
C LEU A 490 18.30 -0.29 -19.65
N ASP A 491 19.32 -0.85 -20.26
CA ASP A 491 19.98 -2.08 -19.83
C ASP A 491 21.25 -1.76 -19.04
N ILE A 492 21.46 -2.50 -17.96
CA ILE A 492 22.68 -2.40 -17.13
C ILE A 492 23.54 -3.64 -17.36
N LEU A 493 24.79 -3.40 -17.79
CA LEU A 493 25.77 -4.45 -18.00
C LEU A 493 26.83 -4.37 -16.89
N VAL A 494 27.03 -5.49 -16.19
CA VAL A 494 28.12 -5.66 -15.22
C VAL A 494 29.13 -6.63 -15.79
N ASN A 495 30.39 -6.23 -15.84
CA ASN A 495 31.46 -7.00 -16.50
C ASN A 495 31.15 -7.36 -17.98
N ARG A 496 30.35 -6.54 -18.68
CA ARG A 496 29.85 -6.70 -20.06
C ARG A 496 28.76 -7.78 -20.23
N GLU A 497 28.24 -8.31 -19.16
CA GLU A 497 27.08 -9.22 -19.17
C GLU A 497 25.84 -8.42 -18.78
N ASP A 498 24.77 -8.62 -19.51
CA ASP A 498 23.49 -7.97 -19.23
C ASP A 498 22.88 -8.53 -17.95
N VAL A 499 22.42 -7.64 -17.07
CA VAL A 499 21.75 -7.99 -15.82
C VAL A 499 20.27 -7.66 -15.97
N ASP A 500 19.50 -8.62 -16.43
CA ASP A 500 18.06 -8.49 -16.72
C ASP A 500 17.25 -7.94 -15.54
N ALA A 501 17.64 -8.28 -14.32
CA ALA A 501 17.01 -7.77 -13.08
C ALA A 501 17.25 -6.27 -12.84
N LEU A 502 18.19 -5.63 -13.55
CA LEU A 502 18.50 -4.21 -13.50
C LEU A 502 18.10 -3.46 -14.79
N SER A 503 17.23 -4.03 -15.61
CA SER A 503 16.68 -3.36 -16.79
C SER A 503 15.47 -2.51 -16.42
N PHE A 504 15.35 -1.32 -17.04
CA PHE A 504 14.28 -0.35 -16.78
C PHE A 504 13.67 0.16 -18.07
N ILE A 505 12.40 0.54 -18.02
CA ILE A 505 11.79 1.40 -19.03
C ILE A 505 11.84 2.84 -18.50
N VAL A 506 12.43 3.73 -19.27
CA VAL A 506 12.60 5.14 -18.90
C VAL A 506 12.24 6.04 -20.09
N HIS A 507 11.93 7.30 -19.81
CA HIS A 507 11.78 8.30 -20.89
C HIS A 507 13.12 8.56 -21.58
N ALA A 508 13.11 8.70 -22.89
CA ALA A 508 14.34 8.82 -23.70
C ALA A 508 15.24 9.98 -23.24
N GLU A 509 14.66 11.12 -22.87
CA GLU A 509 15.41 12.29 -22.40
C GLU A 509 16.13 12.05 -21.06
N SER A 510 15.53 11.27 -20.15
CA SER A 510 16.09 10.97 -18.82
C SER A 510 17.06 9.79 -18.82
N ALA A 511 17.12 9.00 -19.90
CA ALA A 511 17.87 7.75 -19.98
C ALA A 511 19.37 7.91 -19.65
N TYR A 512 20.01 8.97 -20.14
CA TYR A 512 21.44 9.22 -19.90
C TYR A 512 21.71 9.53 -18.42
N GLU A 513 20.97 10.48 -17.84
CA GLU A 513 21.20 10.90 -16.46
C GLU A 513 20.92 9.75 -15.50
N ARG A 514 19.81 9.04 -15.70
CA ARG A 514 19.44 7.89 -14.88
C ARG A 514 20.44 6.75 -14.99
N GLY A 515 20.87 6.41 -16.22
CA GLY A 515 21.89 5.39 -16.45
C GLY A 515 23.25 5.73 -15.83
N ARG A 516 23.62 7.01 -15.83
CA ARG A 516 24.85 7.50 -15.18
C ARG A 516 24.77 7.33 -13.67
N LYS A 517 23.72 7.85 -13.02
CA LYS A 517 23.50 7.72 -11.57
C LYS A 517 23.49 6.25 -11.12
N MET A 518 22.82 5.38 -11.88
CA MET A 518 22.81 3.94 -11.61
C MET A 518 24.20 3.33 -11.67
N CYS A 519 25.01 3.64 -12.68
CA CYS A 519 26.38 3.17 -12.77
C CYS A 519 27.25 3.66 -11.60
N GLU A 520 27.06 4.90 -11.15
CA GLU A 520 27.74 5.49 -10.00
C GLU A 520 27.39 4.75 -8.69
N LYS A 521 26.11 4.55 -8.39
CA LYS A 521 25.63 3.81 -7.21
C LYS A 521 26.09 2.35 -7.22
N LEU A 522 25.97 1.65 -8.33
CA LEU A 522 26.44 0.26 -8.45
C LEU A 522 27.95 0.14 -8.25
N LYS A 523 28.73 1.12 -8.68
CA LYS A 523 30.18 1.15 -8.44
C LYS A 523 30.54 1.25 -6.96
N GLU A 524 29.72 1.91 -6.15
CA GLU A 524 29.90 2.03 -4.70
C GLU A 524 29.57 0.73 -3.97
N GLU A 525 28.49 0.05 -4.39
CA GLU A 525 27.98 -1.15 -3.75
C GLU A 525 28.69 -2.44 -4.17
N ILE A 526 29.17 -2.53 -5.43
CA ILE A 526 29.86 -3.72 -5.92
C ILE A 526 31.28 -3.78 -5.34
N PRO A 527 31.62 -4.86 -4.61
CA PRO A 527 32.93 -4.98 -3.98
C PRO A 527 34.07 -5.07 -5.01
N ARG A 528 35.24 -4.56 -4.63
CA ARG A 528 36.43 -4.62 -5.48
C ARG A 528 36.92 -6.05 -5.61
N HIS A 529 37.11 -6.51 -6.84
CA HIS A 529 37.69 -7.81 -7.18
C HIS A 529 39.16 -7.68 -7.58
N LEU A 530 39.80 -8.81 -7.87
CA LEU A 530 41.19 -8.84 -8.35
C LEU A 530 41.34 -8.33 -9.79
N PHE A 531 40.22 -8.06 -10.48
CA PHE A 531 40.15 -7.48 -11.83
C PHE A 531 39.22 -6.28 -11.85
N GLU A 532 39.30 -5.48 -12.90
CA GLU A 532 38.42 -4.33 -13.09
C GLU A 532 37.03 -4.78 -13.58
N ILE A 533 35.97 -4.26 -12.97
CA ILE A 533 34.61 -4.54 -13.35
C ILE A 533 34.04 -3.29 -14.01
N PRO A 534 33.84 -3.27 -15.33
CA PRO A 534 33.10 -2.21 -16.00
C PRO A 534 31.61 -2.37 -15.70
N ILE A 535 30.96 -1.28 -15.32
CA ILE A 535 29.50 -1.13 -15.17
C ILE A 535 29.08 -0.19 -16.27
N GLN A 536 28.11 -0.58 -17.08
CA GLN A 536 27.72 0.16 -18.28
C GLN A 536 26.20 0.24 -18.36
N ALA A 537 25.69 1.40 -18.73
CA ALA A 537 24.28 1.59 -19.06
C ALA A 537 24.17 1.69 -20.60
N ALA A 538 23.22 0.97 -21.18
CA ALA A 538 23.01 0.92 -22.61
C ALA A 538 21.53 1.11 -23.00
N VAL A 539 21.29 1.72 -24.15
CA VAL A 539 19.98 1.85 -24.78
C VAL A 539 20.09 1.30 -26.21
N GLY A 540 19.26 0.30 -26.54
CA GLY A 540 19.32 -0.33 -27.87
C GLY A 540 20.69 -0.89 -28.22
N GLY A 541 21.44 -1.43 -27.24
CA GLY A 541 22.79 -1.94 -27.39
C GLY A 541 23.90 -0.87 -27.45
N LYS A 542 23.55 0.43 -27.49
CA LYS A 542 24.53 1.53 -27.46
C LYS A 542 24.82 1.93 -26.02
N ILE A 543 26.07 1.86 -25.61
CA ILE A 543 26.53 2.30 -24.29
C ILE A 543 26.41 3.83 -24.20
N ILE A 544 25.63 4.31 -23.22
CA ILE A 544 25.39 5.73 -22.96
C ILE A 544 26.16 6.24 -21.73
N ALA A 545 26.37 5.37 -20.72
CA ALA A 545 27.13 5.72 -19.53
C ALA A 545 28.03 4.54 -19.11
N ARG A 546 29.14 4.85 -18.41
CA ARG A 546 30.08 3.84 -17.97
C ARG A 546 30.81 4.28 -16.70
N GLU A 547 30.88 3.36 -15.75
CA GLU A 547 31.73 3.43 -14.57
C GLU A 547 32.61 2.18 -14.45
N THR A 548 33.60 2.21 -13.57
CA THR A 548 34.51 1.07 -13.40
C THR A 548 34.88 0.89 -11.94
N VAL A 549 34.60 -0.30 -11.37
CA VAL A 549 35.08 -0.71 -10.07
C VAL A 549 36.55 -1.11 -10.23
N LYS A 550 37.44 -0.36 -9.59
CA LYS A 550 38.91 -0.58 -9.71
C LYS A 550 39.31 -1.89 -9.04
N ALA A 551 40.23 -2.64 -9.68
CA ALA A 551 40.76 -3.85 -9.11
C ALA A 551 41.52 -3.59 -7.80
N VAL A 552 41.47 -4.55 -6.87
CA VAL A 552 42.35 -4.57 -5.69
C VAL A 552 43.80 -4.69 -6.18
N ARG A 553 44.65 -3.72 -5.85
CA ARG A 553 46.06 -3.74 -6.16
C ARG A 553 46.80 -4.51 -5.05
N LYS A 554 47.28 -5.70 -5.37
CA LYS A 554 48.32 -6.36 -4.56
C LYS A 554 49.65 -5.70 -4.89
N ASP A 555 50.31 -5.11 -3.91
CA ASP A 555 51.66 -4.55 -4.13
C ASP A 555 52.65 -5.69 -4.30
N VAL A 556 52.81 -6.12 -5.56
CA VAL A 556 53.75 -7.20 -5.93
C VAL A 556 55.22 -6.73 -5.91
N LEU A 557 55.43 -5.40 -5.75
CA LEU A 557 56.74 -4.77 -5.74
C LEU A 557 57.27 -4.57 -4.31
N ALA A 558 56.45 -4.71 -3.28
CA ALA A 558 56.82 -4.52 -1.87
C ALA A 558 57.99 -5.40 -1.42
N LYS A 559 58.20 -6.57 -2.07
CA LYS A 559 59.32 -7.50 -1.80
C LYS A 559 60.51 -7.32 -2.74
N CYS A 560 60.51 -6.32 -3.62
CA CYS A 560 61.63 -6.06 -4.54
C CYS A 560 62.57 -5.02 -3.92
N TYR A 561 63.54 -5.48 -3.16
CA TYR A 561 64.68 -4.67 -2.71
C TYR A 561 65.67 -4.49 -3.85
N GLY A 562 65.97 -3.22 -4.23
CA GLY A 562 66.98 -2.87 -5.23
C GLY A 562 66.42 -2.51 -6.62
N GLY A 563 67.27 -1.90 -7.44
CA GLY A 563 66.96 -1.24 -8.72
C GLY A 563 66.71 -2.15 -9.93
N ASP A 564 66.36 -3.43 -9.75
CA ASP A 564 66.11 -4.34 -10.88
C ASP A 564 64.81 -4.04 -11.58
N ILE A 565 64.89 -3.16 -12.57
CA ILE A 565 63.78 -2.69 -13.41
C ILE A 565 63.17 -3.84 -14.21
N SER A 566 63.97 -4.80 -14.66
CA SER A 566 63.53 -5.93 -15.48
C SER A 566 62.63 -6.87 -14.69
N ARG A 567 62.97 -7.14 -13.43
CA ARG A 567 62.19 -7.99 -12.52
C ARG A 567 60.87 -7.32 -12.13
N LYS A 568 60.89 -6.01 -11.87
CA LYS A 568 59.69 -5.22 -11.61
C LYS A 568 58.70 -5.26 -12.78
N ARG A 569 59.24 -5.11 -14.00
CA ARG A 569 58.43 -5.15 -15.24
C ARG A 569 57.79 -6.53 -15.47
N LYS A 570 58.55 -7.62 -15.30
CA LYS A 570 58.06 -9.00 -15.40
C LYS A 570 56.98 -9.32 -14.36
N LEU A 571 57.10 -8.83 -13.12
CA LEU A 571 56.09 -9.04 -12.08
C LEU A 571 54.79 -8.29 -12.39
N LEU A 572 54.89 -7.08 -12.91
CA LEU A 572 53.73 -6.29 -13.34
C LEU A 572 53.03 -6.92 -14.56
N GLU A 573 53.80 -7.46 -15.52
CA GLU A 573 53.24 -8.19 -16.68
C GLU A 573 52.53 -9.47 -16.26
N LYS A 574 53.13 -10.29 -15.37
CA LYS A 574 52.48 -11.48 -14.80
C LYS A 574 51.21 -11.13 -14.02
N GLN A 575 51.20 -10.02 -13.28
CA GLN A 575 50.01 -9.54 -12.58
C GLN A 575 48.92 -9.15 -13.58
N LYS A 576 49.28 -8.47 -14.67
CA LYS A 576 48.36 -8.07 -15.74
C LYS A 576 47.76 -9.29 -16.46
N GLU A 577 48.57 -10.30 -16.78
CA GLU A 577 48.12 -11.56 -17.37
C GLU A 577 47.20 -12.35 -16.41
N GLY A 578 47.59 -12.45 -15.13
CA GLY A 578 46.79 -13.10 -14.10
C GLY A 578 45.40 -12.45 -13.95
N LYS A 579 45.36 -11.11 -13.93
CA LYS A 579 44.09 -10.35 -13.92
C LYS A 579 43.24 -10.60 -15.18
N LYS A 580 43.90 -10.71 -16.36
CA LYS A 580 43.20 -11.00 -17.62
C LYS A 580 42.57 -12.40 -17.60
N ARG A 581 43.26 -13.41 -17.07
CA ARG A 581 42.76 -14.79 -16.91
C ARG A 581 41.59 -14.84 -15.88
N MET A 582 41.76 -14.19 -14.73
CA MET A 582 40.70 -14.14 -13.71
C MET A 582 39.41 -13.47 -14.22
N ARG A 583 39.56 -12.46 -15.07
CA ARG A 583 38.42 -11.80 -15.71
C ARG A 583 37.66 -12.72 -16.67
N GLN A 584 38.30 -13.70 -17.27
CA GLN A 584 37.70 -14.67 -18.19
C GLN A 584 36.96 -15.81 -17.47
N ILE A 585 37.22 -16.01 -16.17
CA ILE A 585 36.68 -17.14 -15.38
C ILE A 585 35.83 -16.67 -14.22
N GLY A 586 35.89 -15.37 -13.84
CA GLY A 586 35.24 -14.87 -12.64
C GLY A 586 33.85 -14.36 -12.91
N ASN A 587 32.86 -14.99 -12.31
CA ASN A 587 31.52 -14.41 -12.13
C ASN A 587 31.63 -13.25 -11.12
N VAL A 588 30.91 -12.17 -11.40
CA VAL A 588 30.78 -11.04 -10.48
C VAL A 588 29.50 -11.24 -9.69
N GLU A 589 29.62 -11.50 -8.40
CA GLU A 589 28.46 -11.49 -7.50
C GLU A 589 28.02 -10.04 -7.27
N ILE A 590 26.75 -9.76 -7.57
CA ILE A 590 26.12 -8.47 -7.30
C ILE A 590 25.44 -8.59 -5.93
N PRO A 591 25.87 -7.81 -4.92
CA PRO A 591 25.25 -7.86 -3.60
C PRO A 591 23.77 -7.44 -3.65
N GLN A 592 22.93 -8.00 -2.79
CA GLN A 592 21.53 -7.61 -2.65
C GLN A 592 21.36 -6.09 -2.47
N LYS A 593 22.23 -5.47 -1.69
CA LYS A 593 22.28 -4.01 -1.51
C LYS A 593 22.38 -3.23 -2.81
N ALA A 594 23.07 -3.75 -3.83
CA ALA A 594 23.23 -3.08 -5.11
C ALA A 594 21.90 -2.97 -5.88
N PHE A 595 21.00 -3.95 -5.75
CA PHE A 595 19.66 -3.89 -6.34
C PHE A 595 18.80 -2.84 -5.63
N MET A 596 18.94 -2.70 -4.32
CA MET A 596 18.20 -1.73 -3.53
C MET A 596 18.73 -0.29 -3.70
N SER A 597 20.05 -0.11 -3.84
CA SER A 597 20.68 1.21 -3.98
C SER A 597 20.28 1.91 -5.28
N VAL A 598 19.97 1.13 -6.33
CA VAL A 598 19.52 1.65 -7.62
C VAL A 598 18.11 2.24 -7.57
N LEU A 599 17.32 1.90 -6.53
CA LEU A 599 15.96 2.42 -6.33
C LEU A 599 15.96 3.84 -5.70
N LYS A 600 17.03 4.20 -4.98
CA LYS A 600 17.19 5.48 -4.28
C LYS A 600 18.25 6.34 -4.96
N LEU A 601 17.96 6.81 -6.16
CA LEU A 601 18.93 7.56 -6.98
C LEU A 601 19.10 9.03 -6.55
N ASP A 602 18.13 9.61 -5.85
CA ASP A 602 18.08 11.04 -5.53
C ASP A 602 18.32 11.35 -4.03
N ASP A 603 18.80 10.37 -3.25
CA ASP A 603 19.18 10.54 -1.82
C ASP A 603 20.55 11.26 -1.65
N GLU A 604 20.75 12.46 -2.29
CA GLU A 604 21.84 13.40 -1.95
C GLU A 604 21.33 14.83 -1.84
#